data_d8fa2f9853ffe4e207a54521af85377a
#
_entry.id   d8fa2f9853ffe4e207a54521af85377a
#
_cell.length_a   1.000
_cell.length_b   1.000
_cell.length_c   1.000
_cell.angle_alpha   90.00
_cell.angle_beta   90.00
_cell.angle_gamma   90.00
#
_symmetry.space_group_name_H-M   'P 1'
#
loop_
_entity.id
_entity.type
_entity.pdbx_description
1 polymer ?
#
loop_
_entity_poly.entity_id
_entity_poly.type
_entity_poly.pdbx_seq_one_letter_code
_entity_poly.pdbx_strand_id
1 'polypeptide(L)'
;GGYQSASIGALERFVADYALQKGLETPDLGESVDAKVAVIGSGPAGLTASADLARLGHEVTIYEALHKPGGVLLYGIPEFRLPKQILETEVEYIRKLGVKIQTNVVVGKTVTLNDLFDQGYKAVFAGIGAGSPYFLGVPGENLNGVYSANEFLTRINLMNAYLFPKYDTPIILGETVVIMGGGN
;
A
#
# COMPACT_ATOMS: atom_id res chain seq x y z
N GLY A 1 -32.43 27.47 -10.48
CA GLY A 1 -31.25 26.90 -11.10
C GLY A 1 -30.45 26.19 -10.03
N GLY A 2 -30.51 24.83 -10.01
CA GLY A 2 -29.72 24.05 -9.08
C GLY A 2 -28.25 24.05 -9.54
N TYR A 3 -27.37 24.45 -8.69
CA TYR A 3 -25.93 24.26 -8.91
C TYR A 3 -25.62 22.77 -8.83
N GLN A 4 -25.12 22.18 -9.92
CA GLN A 4 -24.52 20.85 -9.82
C GLN A 4 -23.20 20.97 -9.06
N SER A 5 -23.01 20.13 -8.04
CA SER A 5 -21.75 20.06 -7.32
C SER A 5 -20.63 19.61 -8.26
N ALA A 6 -19.46 20.25 -8.18
CA ALA A 6 -18.28 19.82 -8.94
C ALA A 6 -17.85 18.43 -8.50
N SER A 7 -17.61 17.53 -9.46
CA SER A 7 -17.10 16.19 -9.21
C SER A 7 -15.58 16.25 -9.02
N ILE A 8 -15.14 16.63 -7.81
CA ILE A 8 -13.71 16.82 -7.48
C ILE A 8 -12.91 15.56 -7.79
N GLY A 9 -13.38 14.39 -7.33
CA GLY A 9 -12.68 13.14 -7.59
C GLY A 9 -12.53 12.78 -9.07
N ALA A 10 -13.49 13.16 -9.93
CA ALA A 10 -13.35 12.96 -11.38
C ALA A 10 -12.30 13.91 -11.99
N LEU A 11 -12.21 15.14 -11.48
CA LEU A 11 -11.19 16.10 -11.90
C LEU A 11 -9.80 15.68 -11.47
N GLU A 12 -9.63 15.25 -10.22
CA GLU A 12 -8.37 14.69 -9.70
C GLU A 12 -7.93 13.48 -10.54
N ARG A 13 -8.85 12.56 -10.82
CA ARG A 13 -8.58 11.40 -11.67
C ARG A 13 -8.13 11.81 -13.07
N PHE A 14 -8.82 12.76 -13.69
CA PHE A 14 -8.47 13.26 -15.02
C PHE A 14 -7.06 13.85 -15.06
N VAL A 15 -6.71 14.69 -14.08
CA VAL A 15 -5.38 15.30 -14.00
C VAL A 15 -4.29 14.24 -13.78
N ALA A 16 -4.53 13.27 -12.91
CA ALA A 16 -3.60 12.17 -12.66
C ALA A 16 -3.38 11.31 -13.90
N ASP A 17 -4.46 10.89 -14.59
CA ASP A 17 -4.38 10.09 -15.80
C ASP A 17 -3.64 10.88 -16.93
N TYR A 18 -3.87 12.19 -17.03
CA TYR A 18 -3.17 13.05 -18.00
C TYR A 18 -1.68 13.15 -17.68
N ALA A 19 -1.31 13.33 -16.41
CA ALA A 19 0.09 13.38 -15.99
C ALA A 19 0.82 12.05 -16.28
N LEU A 20 0.18 10.92 -16.01
CA LEU A 20 0.71 9.60 -16.35
C LEU A 20 0.96 9.43 -17.87
N GLN A 21 0.04 9.91 -18.70
CA GLN A 21 0.20 9.85 -20.17
C GLN A 21 1.33 10.73 -20.70
N LYS A 22 1.57 11.88 -20.07
CA LYS A 22 2.67 12.79 -20.41
C LYS A 22 4.03 12.32 -19.89
N GLY A 23 4.05 11.42 -18.93
CA GLY A 23 5.21 11.01 -18.17
C GLY A 23 5.38 11.89 -16.92
N LEU A 24 5.62 11.21 -15.80
CA LEU A 24 5.87 11.90 -14.53
C LEU A 24 7.27 12.53 -14.57
N GLU A 25 7.34 13.83 -14.57
CA GLU A 25 8.60 14.56 -14.39
C GLU A 25 9.05 14.42 -12.94
N THR A 26 10.35 14.15 -12.75
CA THR A 26 10.93 14.15 -11.41
C THR A 26 11.15 15.62 -11.01
N PRO A 27 10.49 16.12 -9.95
CA PRO A 27 10.67 17.49 -9.53
C PRO A 27 12.08 17.71 -8.99
N ASP A 28 12.52 18.96 -8.96
CA ASP A 28 13.72 19.35 -8.25
C ASP A 28 13.59 18.98 -6.78
N LEU A 29 14.61 18.33 -6.26
CA LEU A 29 14.70 18.02 -4.84
C LEU A 29 15.20 19.24 -4.08
N GLY A 30 14.72 19.44 -2.87
CA GLY A 30 15.24 20.45 -1.96
C GLY A 30 16.74 20.22 -1.65
N GLU A 31 17.37 21.23 -1.06
CA GLU A 31 18.73 21.08 -0.56
C GLU A 31 18.79 19.91 0.43
N SER A 32 19.86 19.11 0.35
CA SER A 32 20.02 17.95 1.23
C SER A 32 20.04 18.38 2.69
N VAL A 33 19.11 17.80 3.44
CA VAL A 33 19.05 17.93 4.90
C VAL A 33 19.76 16.72 5.51
N ASP A 34 20.74 16.95 6.39
CA ASP A 34 21.45 15.86 7.09
C ASP A 34 20.54 15.22 8.15
N ALA A 35 19.44 14.66 7.70
CA ALA A 35 18.48 13.98 8.54
C ALA A 35 17.84 12.79 7.79
N LYS A 36 18.02 11.60 8.36
CA LYS A 36 17.42 10.36 7.89
C LYS A 36 16.07 10.14 8.55
N VAL A 37 15.09 9.77 7.74
CA VAL A 37 13.74 9.43 8.22
C VAL A 37 13.40 8.00 7.82
N ALA A 38 12.98 7.20 8.79
CA ALA A 38 12.43 5.88 8.56
C ALA A 38 10.90 5.98 8.44
N VAL A 39 10.33 5.34 7.42
CA VAL A 39 8.88 5.23 7.24
C VAL A 39 8.48 3.77 7.37
N ILE A 40 7.57 3.47 8.28
CA ILE A 40 7.09 2.11 8.52
C ILE A 40 5.78 1.90 7.77
N GLY A 41 5.82 1.03 6.76
CA GLY A 41 4.70 0.72 5.87
C GLY A 41 4.71 1.55 4.58
N SER A 42 4.44 0.87 3.48
CA SER A 42 4.38 1.42 2.13
C SER A 42 2.95 1.58 1.59
N GLY A 43 1.98 1.69 2.49
CA GLY A 43 0.61 2.06 2.12
C GLY A 43 0.52 3.53 1.68
N PRO A 44 -0.69 4.03 1.34
CA PRO A 44 -0.86 5.39 0.84
C PRO A 44 -0.24 6.46 1.74
N ALA A 45 -0.38 6.34 3.07
CA ALA A 45 0.21 7.28 4.02
C ALA A 45 1.75 7.28 3.97
N GLY A 46 2.37 6.08 3.97
CA GLY A 46 3.83 5.95 3.92
C GLY A 46 4.41 6.42 2.59
N LEU A 47 3.79 6.09 1.48
CA LEU A 47 4.23 6.53 0.15
C LEU A 47 4.16 8.06 0.01
N THR A 48 3.04 8.68 0.43
CA THR A 48 2.88 10.15 0.37
C THR A 48 3.89 10.85 1.26
N ALA A 49 3.99 10.44 2.55
CA ALA A 49 4.95 11.05 3.47
C ALA A 49 6.39 10.91 2.97
N SER A 50 6.74 9.77 2.38
CA SER A 50 8.09 9.55 1.83
C SER A 50 8.40 10.44 0.65
N ALA A 51 7.44 10.64 -0.27
CA ALA A 51 7.61 11.53 -1.40
C ALA A 51 7.80 12.97 -0.96
N ASP A 52 7.00 13.46 -0.01
CA ASP A 52 7.08 14.82 0.50
C ASP A 52 8.39 15.07 1.27
N LEU A 53 8.79 14.14 2.13
CA LEU A 53 10.06 14.21 2.85
C LEU A 53 11.27 14.20 1.91
N ALA A 54 11.25 13.36 0.88
CA ALA A 54 12.32 13.32 -0.11
C ALA A 54 12.42 14.64 -0.89
N ARG A 55 11.28 15.25 -1.28
CA ARG A 55 11.25 16.57 -1.92
C ARG A 55 11.80 17.68 -1.02
N LEU A 56 11.65 17.54 0.29
CA LEU A 56 12.23 18.47 1.29
C LEU A 56 13.73 18.21 1.56
N GLY A 57 14.36 17.26 0.88
CA GLY A 57 15.78 16.99 0.98
C GLY A 57 16.18 15.96 2.04
N HIS A 58 15.24 15.27 2.67
CA HIS A 58 15.54 14.21 3.65
C HIS A 58 15.94 12.90 2.98
N GLU A 59 16.87 12.16 3.60
CA GLU A 59 17.13 10.76 3.25
C GLU A 59 16.02 9.87 3.83
N VAL A 60 15.23 9.25 2.95
CA VAL A 60 14.05 8.47 3.38
C VAL A 60 14.24 7.00 3.06
N THR A 61 13.92 6.14 4.03
CA THR A 61 13.82 4.69 3.82
C THR A 61 12.46 4.19 4.30
N ILE A 62 11.72 3.52 3.41
CA ILE A 62 10.49 2.82 3.73
C ILE A 62 10.83 1.38 4.12
N TYR A 63 10.30 0.91 5.25
CA TYR A 63 10.32 -0.47 5.70
C TYR A 63 8.93 -1.08 5.51
N GLU A 64 8.84 -2.09 4.64
CA GLU A 64 7.59 -2.76 4.31
C GLU A 64 7.62 -4.22 4.76
N ALA A 65 6.59 -4.64 5.47
CA ALA A 65 6.49 -6.00 6.00
C ALA A 65 6.28 -7.05 4.90
N LEU A 66 5.55 -6.69 3.85
CA LEU A 66 5.25 -7.57 2.72
C LEU A 66 6.38 -7.59 1.70
N HIS A 67 6.31 -8.52 0.76
CA HIS A 67 7.32 -8.68 -0.30
C HIS A 67 7.17 -7.67 -1.45
N LYS A 68 6.07 -6.90 -1.49
CA LYS A 68 5.82 -5.83 -2.44
C LYS A 68 5.30 -4.58 -1.74
N PRO A 69 5.73 -3.39 -2.17
CA PRO A 69 5.21 -2.12 -1.64
C PRO A 69 3.81 -1.82 -2.18
N GLY A 70 3.07 -0.99 -1.45
CA GLY A 70 1.76 -0.50 -1.85
C GLY A 70 0.66 -0.68 -0.80
N GLY A 71 0.89 -1.52 0.21
CA GLY A 71 -0.09 -1.75 1.28
C GLY A 71 -1.45 -2.15 0.73
N VAL A 72 -2.52 -1.59 1.29
CA VAL A 72 -3.91 -1.87 0.87
C VAL A 72 -4.19 -1.56 -0.60
N LEU A 73 -3.48 -0.62 -1.21
CA LEU A 73 -3.61 -0.33 -2.65
C LEU A 73 -3.24 -1.54 -3.51
N LEU A 74 -2.31 -2.35 -3.02
CA LEU A 74 -1.87 -3.57 -3.69
C LEU A 74 -2.73 -4.78 -3.32
N TYR A 75 -2.83 -5.09 -2.01
CA TYR A 75 -3.45 -6.33 -1.56
C TYR A 75 -4.96 -6.23 -1.37
N GLY A 76 -5.51 -5.04 -1.08
CA GLY A 76 -6.91 -4.86 -0.69
C GLY A 76 -7.82 -4.37 -1.82
N ILE A 77 -7.30 -3.65 -2.81
CA ILE A 77 -8.11 -3.09 -3.90
C ILE A 77 -8.00 -3.98 -5.14
N PRO A 78 -9.11 -4.49 -5.70
CA PRO A 78 -9.09 -5.32 -6.90
C PRO A 78 -8.55 -4.59 -8.14
N GLU A 79 -7.98 -5.35 -9.08
CA GLU A 79 -7.39 -4.85 -10.33
C GLU A 79 -8.37 -3.97 -11.15
N PHE A 80 -9.64 -4.35 -11.20
CA PHE A 80 -10.66 -3.62 -11.97
C PHE A 80 -11.02 -2.25 -11.36
N ARG A 81 -10.65 -1.98 -10.10
CA ARG A 81 -10.83 -0.67 -9.43
C ARG A 81 -9.56 0.16 -9.43
N LEU A 82 -8.42 -0.47 -9.21
CA LEU A 82 -7.10 0.16 -9.26
C LEU A 82 -6.12 -0.76 -9.98
N PRO A 83 -5.86 -0.54 -11.26
CA PRO A 83 -4.84 -1.28 -12.00
C PRO A 83 -3.49 -1.19 -11.31
N LYS A 84 -2.84 -2.33 -11.09
CA LYS A 84 -1.58 -2.39 -10.33
C LYS A 84 -0.44 -1.68 -11.01
N GLN A 85 -0.50 -1.55 -12.33
CA GLN A 85 0.47 -0.78 -13.10
C GLN A 85 0.52 0.69 -12.68
N ILE A 86 -0.62 1.29 -12.32
CA ILE A 86 -0.66 2.67 -11.79
C ILE A 86 0.14 2.75 -10.49
N LEU A 87 -0.11 1.82 -9.57
CA LEU A 87 0.62 1.75 -8.31
C LEU A 87 2.13 1.53 -8.53
N GLU A 88 2.50 0.63 -9.43
CA GLU A 88 3.90 0.38 -9.78
C GLU A 88 4.58 1.64 -10.32
N THR A 89 3.90 2.41 -11.17
CA THR A 89 4.41 3.69 -11.68
C THR A 89 4.63 4.71 -10.56
N GLU A 90 3.69 4.82 -9.64
CA GLU A 90 3.82 5.71 -8.46
C GLU A 90 4.98 5.28 -7.54
N VAL A 91 5.12 3.99 -7.28
CA VAL A 91 6.24 3.45 -6.48
C VAL A 91 7.59 3.73 -7.15
N GLU A 92 7.68 3.54 -8.46
CA GLU A 92 8.90 3.84 -9.22
C GLU A 92 9.20 5.35 -9.24
N TYR A 93 8.18 6.19 -9.33
CA TYR A 93 8.34 7.64 -9.19
C TYR A 93 8.96 8.00 -7.82
N ILE A 94 8.44 7.42 -6.74
CA ILE A 94 8.97 7.64 -5.38
C ILE A 94 10.43 7.17 -5.26
N ARG A 95 10.78 6.04 -5.89
CA ARG A 95 12.18 5.58 -5.97
C ARG A 95 13.08 6.57 -6.71
N LYS A 96 12.60 7.19 -7.78
CA LYS A 96 13.33 8.22 -8.52
C LYS A 96 13.60 9.48 -7.68
N LEU A 97 12.78 9.76 -6.66
CA LEU A 97 13.06 10.80 -5.68
C LEU A 97 14.17 10.43 -4.68
N GLY A 98 14.80 9.26 -4.82
CA GLY A 98 15.86 8.80 -3.93
C GLY A 98 15.37 8.01 -2.70
N VAL A 99 14.07 7.75 -2.58
CA VAL A 99 13.53 6.96 -1.47
C VAL A 99 13.95 5.50 -1.61
N LYS A 100 14.53 4.94 -0.55
CA LYS A 100 14.87 3.53 -0.44
C LYS A 100 13.64 2.75 0.07
N ILE A 101 13.34 1.60 -0.55
CA ILE A 101 12.24 0.73 -0.11
C ILE A 101 12.81 -0.64 0.22
N GLN A 102 12.70 -1.04 1.48
CA GLN A 102 13.12 -2.35 1.98
C GLN A 102 11.87 -3.17 2.30
N THR A 103 11.64 -4.20 1.52
CA THR A 103 10.54 -5.16 1.71
C THR A 103 10.96 -6.33 2.61
N ASN A 104 9.98 -7.10 3.10
CA ASN A 104 10.19 -8.23 4.01
C ASN A 104 10.84 -7.83 5.35
N VAL A 105 10.59 -6.61 5.80
CA VAL A 105 11.09 -6.09 7.08
C VAL A 105 9.92 -5.74 7.99
N VAL A 106 9.76 -6.52 9.05
CA VAL A 106 8.71 -6.31 10.06
C VAL A 106 9.31 -5.50 11.21
N VAL A 107 9.08 -4.19 11.22
CA VAL A 107 9.54 -3.33 12.32
C VAL A 107 8.82 -3.72 13.62
N GLY A 108 9.57 -3.88 14.67
CA GLY A 108 9.13 -4.45 15.95
C GLY A 108 9.38 -5.96 16.07
N LYS A 109 9.86 -6.63 15.00
CA LYS A 109 10.24 -8.05 14.97
C LYS A 109 11.64 -8.26 14.39
N THR A 110 11.86 -7.92 13.13
CA THR A 110 13.16 -8.08 12.45
C THR A 110 14.10 -6.90 12.72
N VAL A 111 13.54 -5.74 12.94
CA VAL A 111 14.22 -4.49 13.28
C VAL A 111 13.35 -3.78 14.33
N THR A 112 13.95 -3.29 15.40
CA THR A 112 13.26 -2.50 16.43
C THR A 112 13.33 -1.00 16.15
N LEU A 113 12.54 -0.19 16.85
CA LEU A 113 12.65 1.27 16.78
C LEU A 113 14.01 1.76 17.28
N ASN A 114 14.57 1.11 18.32
CA ASN A 114 15.89 1.45 18.84
C ASN A 114 16.97 1.18 17.78
N ASP A 115 16.90 0.04 17.09
CA ASP A 115 17.83 -0.27 16.00
C ASP A 115 17.80 0.79 14.89
N LEU A 116 16.61 1.34 14.58
CA LEU A 116 16.49 2.43 13.59
C LEU A 116 17.19 3.71 14.10
N PHE A 117 16.97 4.09 15.34
CA PHE A 117 17.67 5.25 15.92
C PHE A 117 19.18 5.04 16.00
N ASP A 118 19.64 3.84 16.35
CA ASP A 118 21.06 3.47 16.39
C ASP A 118 21.70 3.50 15.00
N GLN A 119 20.93 3.24 13.93
CA GLN A 119 21.34 3.40 12.54
C GLN A 119 21.36 4.86 12.06
N GLY A 120 21.05 5.81 12.95
CA GLY A 120 21.13 7.24 12.69
C GLY A 120 19.85 7.89 12.15
N TYR A 121 18.73 7.17 12.11
CA TYR A 121 17.44 7.79 11.80
C TYR A 121 17.08 8.81 12.88
N LYS A 122 16.67 10.01 12.46
CA LYS A 122 16.30 11.12 13.35
C LYS A 122 14.81 11.12 13.69
N ALA A 123 14.00 10.52 12.83
CA ALA A 123 12.56 10.40 13.03
C ALA A 123 12.04 9.11 12.40
N VAL A 124 10.90 8.66 12.91
CA VAL A 124 10.17 7.50 12.40
C VAL A 124 8.72 7.91 12.16
N PHE A 125 8.25 7.70 10.93
CA PHE A 125 6.84 7.86 10.58
C PHE A 125 6.16 6.49 10.56
N ALA A 126 5.09 6.31 11.33
CA ALA A 126 4.35 5.05 11.41
C ALA A 126 3.09 5.09 10.53
N GLY A 127 3.18 4.50 9.34
CA GLY A 127 2.09 4.34 8.38
C GLY A 127 1.65 2.89 8.22
N ILE A 128 1.49 2.16 9.34
CA ILE A 128 1.34 0.71 9.38
C ILE A 128 -0.03 0.18 8.93
N GLY A 129 -1.02 1.05 8.75
CA GLY A 129 -2.37 0.67 8.37
C GLY A 129 -3.12 -0.12 9.46
N ALA A 130 -4.25 -0.71 9.08
CA ALA A 130 -5.10 -1.55 9.92
C ALA A 130 -5.35 -2.90 9.24
N GLY A 131 -4.26 -3.68 9.04
CA GLY A 131 -4.30 -4.94 8.28
C GLY A 131 -4.99 -6.10 9.01
N SER A 132 -5.20 -6.02 10.31
CA SER A 132 -5.88 -7.07 11.06
C SER A 132 -7.40 -6.97 10.90
N PRO A 133 -8.09 -8.05 10.49
CA PRO A 133 -9.54 -8.04 10.35
C PRO A 133 -10.22 -8.05 11.72
N TYR A 134 -11.42 -7.46 11.79
CA TYR A 134 -12.33 -7.71 12.90
C TYR A 134 -13.13 -8.98 12.60
N PHE A 135 -13.16 -9.90 13.56
CA PHE A 135 -13.95 -11.11 13.50
C PHE A 135 -15.32 -10.89 14.15
N LEU A 136 -16.33 -11.63 13.67
CA LEU A 136 -17.69 -11.51 14.18
C LEU A 136 -17.89 -12.19 15.54
N GLY A 137 -17.02 -13.15 15.87
CA GLY A 137 -17.11 -13.94 17.10
C GLY A 137 -18.26 -14.95 17.09
N VAL A 138 -18.67 -15.43 15.92
CA VAL A 138 -19.75 -16.39 15.76
C VAL A 138 -19.23 -17.82 15.63
N PRO A 139 -20.01 -18.84 16.05
CA PRO A 139 -19.64 -20.24 15.87
C PRO A 139 -19.40 -20.58 14.39
N GLY A 140 -18.30 -21.27 14.09
CA GLY A 140 -17.94 -21.69 12.73
C GLY A 140 -17.08 -20.70 11.97
N GLU A 141 -16.77 -19.54 12.51
CA GLU A 141 -15.93 -18.52 11.85
C GLU A 141 -14.51 -19.01 11.49
N ASN A 142 -14.02 -20.02 12.21
CA ASN A 142 -12.72 -20.65 12.00
C ASN A 142 -12.74 -21.89 11.11
N LEU A 143 -13.87 -22.20 10.47
CA LEU A 143 -13.98 -23.35 9.56
C LEU A 143 -13.32 -23.05 8.20
N ASN A 144 -12.89 -24.13 7.53
CA ASN A 144 -12.38 -24.04 6.17
C ASN A 144 -13.42 -23.48 5.21
N GLY A 145 -13.01 -22.56 4.34
CA GLY A 145 -13.91 -21.85 3.43
C GLY A 145 -14.52 -20.57 4.01
N VAL A 146 -14.25 -20.25 5.28
CA VAL A 146 -14.57 -18.95 5.88
C VAL A 146 -13.34 -18.06 5.81
N TYR A 147 -13.49 -16.91 5.17
CA TYR A 147 -12.39 -15.96 4.97
C TYR A 147 -12.79 -14.58 5.49
N SER A 148 -11.88 -13.88 6.11
CA SER A 148 -12.01 -12.43 6.21
C SER A 148 -11.83 -11.80 4.82
N ALA A 149 -12.45 -10.65 4.58
CA ALA A 149 -12.26 -9.93 3.31
C ALA A 149 -10.78 -9.62 3.05
N ASN A 150 -10.04 -9.23 4.08
CA ASN A 150 -8.60 -8.98 4.00
C ASN A 150 -7.81 -10.21 3.53
N GLU A 151 -8.08 -11.38 4.10
CA GLU A 151 -7.41 -12.62 3.71
C GLU A 151 -7.74 -12.97 2.26
N PHE A 152 -9.03 -12.96 1.91
CA PHE A 152 -9.49 -13.31 0.56
C PHE A 152 -8.86 -12.37 -0.49
N LEU A 153 -8.92 -11.06 -0.26
CA LEU A 153 -8.36 -10.06 -1.18
C LEU A 153 -6.83 -10.15 -1.29
N THR A 154 -6.14 -10.41 -0.18
CA THR A 154 -4.69 -10.62 -0.20
C THR A 154 -4.31 -11.84 -1.04
N ARG A 155 -5.03 -12.95 -0.89
CA ARG A 155 -4.80 -14.15 -1.71
C ARG A 155 -5.04 -13.89 -3.20
N ILE A 156 -6.09 -13.13 -3.54
CA ILE A 156 -6.38 -12.79 -4.94
C ILE A 156 -5.37 -11.80 -5.50
N ASN A 157 -5.22 -10.64 -4.86
CA ASN A 157 -4.51 -9.50 -5.45
C ASN A 157 -2.99 -9.59 -5.31
N LEU A 158 -2.49 -10.08 -4.17
CA LEU A 158 -1.05 -10.15 -3.89
C LEU A 158 -0.46 -11.51 -4.26
N MET A 159 -1.19 -12.59 -3.97
CA MET A 159 -0.70 -13.96 -4.11
C MET A 159 -1.24 -14.68 -5.35
N ASN A 160 -2.00 -13.98 -6.20
CA ASN A 160 -2.51 -14.48 -7.50
C ASN A 160 -3.27 -15.82 -7.41
N ALA A 161 -4.08 -16.01 -6.37
CA ALA A 161 -4.80 -17.26 -6.12
C ALA A 161 -5.68 -17.73 -7.28
N TYR A 162 -6.15 -16.80 -8.11
CA TYR A 162 -6.94 -17.09 -9.32
C TYR A 162 -6.13 -17.81 -10.43
N LEU A 163 -4.80 -17.87 -10.29
CA LEU A 163 -3.90 -18.57 -11.22
C LEU A 163 -3.42 -19.93 -10.66
N PHE A 164 -4.05 -20.44 -9.60
CA PHE A 164 -3.74 -21.80 -9.11
C PHE A 164 -3.90 -22.85 -10.24
N PRO A 165 -3.02 -23.83 -10.40
CA PRO A 165 -1.86 -24.19 -9.57
C PRO A 165 -0.54 -23.50 -9.96
N LYS A 166 -0.54 -22.54 -10.89
CA LYS A 166 0.67 -21.79 -11.24
C LYS A 166 1.26 -21.04 -10.04
N TYR A 167 0.39 -20.56 -9.16
CA TYR A 167 0.73 -19.98 -7.86
C TYR A 167 0.14 -20.85 -6.76
N ASP A 168 0.96 -21.21 -5.79
CA ASP A 168 0.61 -22.14 -4.71
C ASP A 168 -0.18 -21.44 -3.59
N THR A 169 -1.34 -20.90 -3.94
CA THR A 169 -2.25 -20.23 -3.00
C THR A 169 -3.69 -20.56 -3.39
N PRO A 170 -4.22 -21.74 -3.05
CA PRO A 170 -5.57 -22.11 -3.42
C PRO A 170 -6.62 -21.31 -2.65
N ILE A 171 -7.74 -21.04 -3.31
CA ILE A 171 -8.97 -20.54 -2.69
C ILE A 171 -10.06 -21.58 -2.92
N ILE A 172 -10.79 -21.90 -1.86
CA ILE A 172 -11.96 -22.77 -1.94
C ILE A 172 -13.18 -21.89 -2.20
N LEU A 173 -13.77 -22.02 -3.38
CA LEU A 173 -15.04 -21.38 -3.73
C LEU A 173 -16.11 -22.48 -3.81
N GLY A 174 -17.18 -22.34 -3.04
CA GLY A 174 -18.36 -23.20 -3.14
C GLY A 174 -19.28 -22.75 -4.28
N GLU A 175 -20.28 -23.57 -4.60
CA GLU A 175 -21.35 -23.22 -5.54
C GLU A 175 -22.19 -22.03 -5.01
N THR A 176 -22.28 -21.92 -3.70
CA THR A 176 -22.98 -20.82 -3.01
C THR A 176 -22.00 -20.09 -2.10
N VAL A 177 -21.95 -18.78 -2.24
CA VAL A 177 -21.08 -17.90 -1.42
C VAL A 177 -21.96 -16.92 -0.65
N VAL A 178 -21.74 -16.83 0.65
CA VAL A 178 -22.39 -15.86 1.53
C VAL A 178 -21.40 -14.76 1.87
N ILE A 179 -21.78 -13.50 1.65
CA ILE A 179 -20.99 -12.32 1.98
C ILE A 179 -21.69 -11.57 3.11
N MET A 180 -20.98 -11.38 4.21
CA MET A 180 -21.45 -10.60 5.36
C MET A 180 -20.81 -9.23 5.33
N GLY A 181 -21.60 -8.20 5.00
CA GLY A 181 -21.19 -6.83 4.82
C GLY A 181 -21.40 -6.36 3.38
N GLY A 182 -21.33 -5.05 3.17
CA GLY A 182 -21.57 -4.41 1.87
C GLY A 182 -20.79 -3.09 1.73
N GLY A 183 -19.70 -2.95 2.48
CA GLY A 183 -18.79 -1.80 2.37
C GLY A 183 -17.90 -1.85 1.13
N ASN A 184 -17.17 -0.76 0.92
CA ASN A 184 -16.13 -0.66 -0.12
C ASN A 184 -14.81 -1.22 0.37
#